data_19a7988dbee4e8224cf5e6eafe0d78c1
#
_entry.id   19a7988dbee4e8224cf5e6eafe0d78c1
#
_cell.length_a   1.000
_cell.length_b   1.000
_cell.length_c   1.000
_cell.angle_alpha   90.00
_cell.angle_beta   90.00
_cell.angle_gamma   90.00
#
_symmetry.space_group_name_H-M   'P 1'
#
loop_
_entity.id
_entity.type
_entity.pdbx_description
1 polymer ?
#
loop_
_entity_poly.entity_id
_entity_poly.type
_entity_poly.pdbx_seq_one_letter_code
_entity_poly.pdbx_strand_id
1 'polypeptide(L)'
;MSKDYLLYENMEKMDPNLPIIFHKDHLSKDENGGSFLCHWHEKIELLYFIKGEALIKCNSQEIFAKKGDLIVINSNELHQGYCLTDSVDYYCIIFDTSLFQSRHVDICETKYINPILKNRILFKNKIEKDNQITKLIK
;
A
#
# COMPACT_ATOMS: atom_id res chain seq x y z
N MET A 1 12.91 -15.58 -6.16
CA MET A 1 12.19 -15.21 -7.37
C MET A 1 12.74 -13.87 -7.89
N SER A 2 13.22 -13.83 -9.11
CA SER A 2 13.67 -12.57 -9.71
C SER A 2 12.45 -11.69 -9.97
N LYS A 3 12.51 -10.42 -9.55
CA LYS A 3 11.45 -9.46 -9.85
C LYS A 3 11.50 -9.09 -11.32
N ASP A 4 10.31 -9.01 -11.91
CA ASP A 4 10.20 -8.54 -13.27
C ASP A 4 10.30 -7.01 -13.28
N TYR A 5 11.40 -6.49 -13.79
CA TYR A 5 11.61 -5.04 -13.87
C TYR A 5 10.62 -4.34 -14.80
N LEU A 6 9.96 -5.09 -15.70
CA LEU A 6 8.90 -4.52 -16.54
C LEU A 6 7.66 -4.13 -15.73
N LEU A 7 7.50 -4.71 -14.54
CA LEU A 7 6.38 -4.39 -13.64
C LEU A 7 6.73 -3.30 -12.62
N TYR A 8 7.93 -2.75 -12.70
CA TYR A 8 8.32 -1.65 -11.81
C TYR A 8 7.58 -0.37 -12.18
N GLU A 9 6.91 0.21 -11.19
CA GLU A 9 6.26 1.50 -11.35
C GLU A 9 7.23 2.62 -10.98
N ASN A 10 7.57 3.44 -11.97
CA ASN A 10 8.37 4.64 -11.72
C ASN A 10 7.45 5.73 -11.19
N MET A 11 7.45 5.92 -9.88
CA MET A 11 6.59 6.89 -9.23
C MET A 11 7.09 8.31 -9.44
N GLU A 12 6.15 9.26 -9.46
CA GLU A 12 6.47 10.68 -9.51
C GLU A 12 7.40 11.07 -8.37
N LYS A 13 8.24 12.08 -8.63
CA LYS A 13 9.10 12.61 -7.59
C LYS A 13 8.26 13.15 -6.45
N MET A 14 8.51 12.64 -5.27
CA MET A 14 7.92 13.17 -4.05
C MET A 14 8.68 14.40 -3.59
N ASP A 15 7.96 15.33 -2.95
CA ASP A 15 8.60 16.45 -2.27
C ASP A 15 9.55 15.89 -1.19
N PRO A 16 10.86 16.20 -1.23
CA PRO A 16 11.80 15.72 -0.22
C PRO A 16 11.42 16.15 1.21
N ASN A 17 10.69 17.25 1.34
CA ASN A 17 10.25 17.77 2.64
C ASN A 17 8.97 17.09 3.13
N LEU A 18 8.19 16.51 2.22
CA LEU A 18 6.95 15.80 2.53
C LEU A 18 6.81 14.61 1.60
N PRO A 19 7.53 13.51 1.86
CA PRO A 19 7.55 12.35 0.96
C PRO A 19 6.31 11.47 1.15
N ILE A 20 5.13 12.06 0.96
CA ILE A 20 3.82 11.40 1.04
C ILE A 20 3.00 11.79 -0.19
N ILE A 21 2.33 10.80 -0.78
CA ILE A 21 1.30 11.02 -1.78
C ILE A 21 -0.01 10.51 -1.21
N PHE A 22 -1.06 11.31 -1.31
CA PHE A 22 -2.40 10.93 -0.88
C PHE A 22 -3.38 11.21 -2.00
N HIS A 23 -4.20 10.21 -2.36
CA HIS A 23 -5.30 10.41 -3.29
C HIS A 23 -6.43 9.44 -3.01
N LYS A 24 -7.60 9.78 -3.52
CA LYS A 24 -8.77 8.92 -3.52
C LYS A 24 -8.90 8.29 -4.89
N ASP A 25 -9.00 6.98 -4.94
CA ASP A 25 -9.13 6.21 -6.16
C ASP A 25 -10.50 5.57 -6.28
N HIS A 26 -10.91 5.37 -7.52
CA HIS A 26 -12.15 4.72 -7.89
C HIS A 26 -11.86 3.68 -8.98
N LEU A 27 -12.26 2.46 -8.75
CA LEU A 27 -12.24 1.39 -9.74
C LEU A 27 -13.67 0.99 -10.08
N SER A 28 -13.95 0.83 -11.36
CA SER A 28 -15.26 0.40 -11.85
C SER A 28 -15.08 -0.72 -12.87
N LYS A 29 -15.97 -1.71 -12.82
CA LYS A 29 -15.97 -2.78 -13.85
C LYS A 29 -16.25 -2.25 -15.24
N ASP A 30 -16.90 -1.10 -15.34
CA ASP A 30 -17.18 -0.43 -16.62
C ASP A 30 -15.94 0.28 -17.18
N GLU A 31 -14.95 0.53 -16.35
CA GLU A 31 -13.70 1.18 -16.72
C GLU A 31 -12.50 0.29 -16.38
N ASN A 32 -11.57 0.12 -17.31
CA ASN A 32 -10.35 -0.65 -17.12
C ASN A 32 -10.57 -2.08 -16.61
N GLY A 33 -11.75 -2.68 -16.85
CA GLY A 33 -12.09 -4.00 -16.35
C GLY A 33 -12.20 -4.10 -14.83
N GLY A 34 -12.24 -2.96 -14.13
CA GLY A 34 -12.34 -2.93 -12.67
C GLY A 34 -11.07 -3.37 -11.95
N SER A 35 -9.92 -3.17 -12.55
CA SER A 35 -8.66 -3.59 -11.96
C SER A 35 -7.57 -2.54 -12.09
N PHE A 36 -6.59 -2.60 -11.22
CA PHE A 36 -5.31 -1.94 -11.43
C PHE A 36 -4.25 -3.01 -11.74
N LEU A 37 -3.31 -2.63 -12.62
CA LEU A 37 -2.30 -3.55 -13.15
C LEU A 37 -1.29 -3.96 -12.06
N CYS A 38 -0.78 -5.19 -12.21
CA CYS A 38 0.28 -5.69 -11.34
C CYS A 38 1.53 -4.82 -11.48
N HIS A 39 2.05 -4.36 -10.36
CA HIS A 39 3.26 -3.53 -10.32
C HIS A 39 3.95 -3.63 -8.95
N TRP A 40 5.14 -3.08 -8.87
CA TRP A 40 5.86 -2.97 -7.59
C TRP A 40 6.67 -1.67 -7.53
N HIS A 41 6.95 -1.23 -6.34
CA HIS A 41 7.76 -0.05 -6.06
C HIS A 41 8.39 -0.14 -4.66
N GLU A 42 9.36 0.69 -4.37
CA GLU A 42 10.07 0.67 -3.09
C GLU A 42 9.28 1.31 -1.95
N LYS A 43 8.32 2.16 -2.28
CA LYS A 43 7.54 2.90 -1.30
C LYS A 43 6.48 2.01 -0.66
N ILE A 44 6.11 2.34 0.58
CA ILE A 44 5.02 1.66 1.28
C ILE A 44 3.70 2.30 0.88
N GLU A 45 2.69 1.48 0.67
CA GLU A 45 1.37 1.94 0.24
C GLU A 45 0.29 1.42 1.18
N LEU A 46 -0.63 2.31 1.55
CA LEU A 46 -1.79 1.96 2.36
C LEU A 46 -3.04 2.16 1.52
N LEU A 47 -3.90 1.15 1.48
CA LEU A 47 -5.19 1.20 0.80
C LEU A 47 -6.30 1.07 1.85
N TYR A 48 -7.05 2.14 2.07
CA TYR A 48 -8.19 2.13 2.99
C TYR A 48 -9.49 2.15 2.21
N PHE A 49 -10.27 1.08 2.34
CA PHE A 49 -11.47 0.86 1.54
C PHE A 49 -12.68 1.55 2.17
N ILE A 50 -13.36 2.39 1.39
CA ILE A 50 -14.51 3.17 1.84
C ILE A 50 -15.81 2.74 1.18
N LYS A 51 -15.75 2.01 0.06
CA LYS A 51 -16.93 1.51 -0.64
C LYS A 51 -16.56 0.29 -1.48
N GLY A 52 -17.45 -0.70 -1.48
CA GLY A 52 -17.29 -1.87 -2.34
C GLY A 52 -16.40 -2.95 -1.76
N GLU A 53 -16.18 -3.97 -2.56
CA GLU A 53 -15.34 -5.13 -2.21
C GLU A 53 -14.34 -5.39 -3.32
N ALA A 54 -13.12 -5.77 -2.94
CA ALA A 54 -12.04 -6.01 -3.87
C ALA A 54 -11.21 -7.22 -3.45
N LEU A 55 -10.55 -7.82 -4.44
CA LEU A 55 -9.52 -8.83 -4.22
C LEU A 55 -8.18 -8.19 -4.51
N ILE A 56 -7.30 -8.17 -3.53
CA ILE A 56 -5.94 -7.64 -3.66
C ILE A 56 -4.96 -8.80 -3.63
N LYS A 57 -4.10 -8.87 -4.65
CA LYS A 57 -3.01 -9.85 -4.67
C LYS A 57 -1.72 -9.15 -4.27
N CYS A 58 -1.09 -9.64 -3.21
CA CYS A 58 0.22 -9.20 -2.76
C CYS A 58 1.19 -10.37 -2.91
N ASN A 59 2.14 -10.26 -3.84
CA ASN A 59 2.96 -11.37 -4.30
C ASN A 59 2.07 -12.53 -4.75
N SER A 60 2.10 -13.68 -4.10
CA SER A 60 1.24 -14.83 -4.44
C SER A 60 0.02 -14.96 -3.52
N GLN A 61 -0.16 -14.06 -2.55
CA GLN A 61 -1.24 -14.13 -1.58
C GLN A 61 -2.45 -13.32 -2.05
N GLU A 62 -3.63 -13.92 -2.00
CA GLU A 62 -4.89 -13.26 -2.29
C GLU A 62 -5.54 -12.76 -0.99
N ILE A 63 -5.96 -11.49 -0.99
CA ILE A 63 -6.53 -10.83 0.17
C ILE A 63 -7.87 -10.22 -0.21
N PHE A 64 -8.93 -10.62 0.49
CA PHE A 64 -10.25 -10.01 0.34
C PHE A 64 -10.32 -8.72 1.15
N ALA A 65 -10.77 -7.64 0.53
CA ALA A 65 -10.91 -6.34 1.17
C ALA A 65 -12.32 -5.78 0.99
N LYS A 66 -12.87 -5.21 2.03
CA LYS A 66 -14.18 -4.58 2.06
C LYS A 66 -14.13 -3.26 2.79
N LYS A 67 -15.24 -2.52 2.77
CA LYS A 67 -15.36 -1.24 3.49
C LYS A 67 -14.86 -1.35 4.93
N GLY A 68 -13.96 -0.45 5.29
CA GLY A 68 -13.37 -0.38 6.63
C GLY A 68 -12.04 -1.13 6.78
N ASP A 69 -11.66 -1.94 5.81
CA ASP A 69 -10.39 -2.65 5.83
C ASP A 69 -9.24 -1.78 5.36
N LEU A 70 -8.09 -1.99 5.95
CA LEU A 70 -6.83 -1.36 5.55
C LEU A 70 -5.90 -2.44 5.00
N ILE A 71 -5.42 -2.24 3.78
CA ILE A 71 -4.42 -3.11 3.17
C ILE A 71 -3.08 -2.37 3.18
N VAL A 72 -2.06 -3.05 3.65
CA VAL A 72 -0.68 -2.55 3.67
C VAL A 72 0.11 -3.26 2.59
N ILE A 73 0.64 -2.49 1.66
CA ILE A 73 1.56 -3.00 0.64
C ILE A 73 2.96 -2.65 1.10
N ASN A 74 3.72 -3.67 1.42
CA ASN A 74 5.11 -3.47 1.87
C ASN A 74 6.01 -3.04 0.72
N SER A 75 7.15 -2.45 1.06
CA SER A 75 8.17 -2.10 0.08
C SER A 75 8.52 -3.31 -0.79
N ASN A 76 8.55 -3.10 -2.10
CA ASN A 76 8.91 -4.10 -3.12
C ASN A 76 7.95 -5.27 -3.29
N GLU A 77 6.75 -5.24 -2.69
CA GLU A 77 5.74 -6.27 -2.95
C GLU A 77 5.07 -6.05 -4.31
N LEU A 78 5.00 -7.12 -5.11
CA LEU A 78 4.15 -7.13 -6.30
C LEU A 78 2.69 -7.09 -5.84
N HIS A 79 1.91 -6.19 -6.42
CA HIS A 79 0.50 -6.08 -6.05
C HIS A 79 -0.37 -5.72 -7.24
N GLN A 80 -1.61 -6.20 -7.19
CA GLN A 80 -2.65 -5.89 -8.16
C GLN A 80 -4.01 -6.04 -7.47
N GLY A 81 -5.04 -5.44 -8.05
CA GLY A 81 -6.37 -5.49 -7.46
C GLY A 81 -7.48 -5.58 -8.47
N TYR A 82 -8.58 -6.18 -8.05
CA TYR A 82 -9.79 -6.37 -8.85
C TYR A 82 -11.02 -5.99 -8.06
N CYS A 83 -11.99 -5.34 -8.72
CA CYS A 83 -13.32 -5.16 -8.16
C CYS A 83 -14.06 -6.49 -8.07
N LEU A 84 -14.63 -6.80 -6.93
CA LEU A 84 -15.58 -7.89 -6.77
C LEU A 84 -17.02 -7.37 -6.89
N THR A 85 -17.26 -6.11 -6.50
CA THR A 85 -18.51 -5.39 -6.73
C THR A 85 -18.37 -4.51 -7.98
N ASP A 86 -19.47 -3.85 -8.40
CA ASP A 86 -19.45 -3.01 -9.61
C ASP A 86 -18.42 -1.90 -9.54
N SER A 87 -18.19 -1.36 -8.36
CA SER A 87 -17.18 -0.34 -8.15
C SER A 87 -16.58 -0.43 -6.75
N VAL A 88 -15.41 0.14 -6.58
CA VAL A 88 -14.66 0.21 -5.32
C VAL A 88 -14.06 1.58 -5.18
N ASP A 89 -14.24 2.20 -4.03
CA ASP A 89 -13.59 3.46 -3.67
C ASP A 89 -12.65 3.23 -2.49
N TYR A 90 -11.46 3.78 -2.58
CA TYR A 90 -10.48 3.66 -1.51
C TYR A 90 -9.56 4.88 -1.48
N TYR A 91 -9.01 5.16 -0.30
CA TYR A 91 -7.92 6.11 -0.15
C TYR A 91 -6.59 5.37 -0.35
N CYS A 92 -5.71 6.00 -1.09
CA CYS A 92 -4.35 5.51 -1.32
C CYS A 92 -3.36 6.47 -0.68
N ILE A 93 -2.53 5.96 0.21
CA ILE A 93 -1.48 6.73 0.86
C ILE A 93 -0.16 6.04 0.54
N ILE A 94 0.72 6.74 -0.15
CA ILE A 94 2.03 6.22 -0.51
C ILE A 94 3.07 7.10 0.16
N PHE A 95 4.01 6.49 0.86
CA PHE A 95 5.05 7.24 1.53
C PHE A 95 6.42 6.59 1.36
N ASP A 96 7.41 7.46 1.26
CA ASP A 96 8.80 7.06 1.28
C ASP A 96 9.23 6.85 2.73
N THR A 97 9.98 5.79 2.96
CA THR A 97 10.49 5.48 4.29
C THR A 97 11.48 6.54 4.80
N SER A 98 12.00 7.40 3.91
CA SER A 98 12.78 8.57 4.30
C SER A 98 12.00 9.53 5.23
N LEU A 99 10.65 9.45 5.22
CA LEU A 99 9.81 10.19 6.15
C LEU A 99 10.19 9.95 7.61
N PHE A 100 10.65 8.75 7.92
CA PHE A 100 11.02 8.34 9.28
C PHE A 100 12.51 8.44 9.56
N GLN A 101 13.31 8.80 8.55
CA GLN A 101 14.75 8.95 8.73
C GLN A 101 15.07 10.27 9.39
N SER A 102 15.94 10.23 10.40
CA SER A 102 16.44 11.42 11.06
C SER A 102 17.92 11.62 10.70
N ARG A 103 18.40 12.87 10.80
CA ARG A 103 19.81 13.19 10.57
C ARG A 103 20.73 12.67 11.69
N HIS A 104 20.14 12.28 12.83
CA HIS A 104 20.84 11.75 13.97
C HIS A 104 20.50 10.28 14.14
N VAL A 105 21.44 9.50 14.62
CA VAL A 105 21.21 8.10 14.95
C VAL A 105 20.17 8.03 16.06
N ASP A 106 19.02 7.48 15.74
CA ASP A 106 17.89 7.31 16.65
C ASP A 106 17.70 5.79 16.90
N ILE A 107 17.46 5.43 18.16
CA ILE A 107 17.19 4.03 18.53
C ILE A 107 15.95 3.51 17.77
N CYS A 108 14.91 4.34 17.60
CA CYS A 108 13.73 3.98 16.82
C CYS A 108 14.06 3.68 15.38
N GLU A 109 14.91 4.50 14.75
CA GLU A 109 15.35 4.29 13.37
C GLU A 109 16.11 2.97 13.22
N THR A 110 17.07 2.71 14.10
CA THR A 110 17.88 1.49 14.07
C THR A 110 17.06 0.25 14.38
N LYS A 111 16.21 0.31 15.41
CA LYS A 111 15.47 -0.86 15.91
C LYS A 111 14.23 -1.18 15.09
N TYR A 112 13.51 -0.17 14.62
CA TYR A 112 12.20 -0.36 13.98
C TYR A 112 12.18 0.00 12.50
N ILE A 113 12.80 1.09 12.10
CA ILE A 113 12.71 1.61 10.72
C ILE A 113 13.68 0.89 9.78
N ASN A 114 14.94 0.74 10.16
CA ASN A 114 15.92 0.07 9.30
C ASN A 114 15.55 -1.37 8.95
N PRO A 115 15.01 -2.20 9.86
CA PRO A 115 14.55 -3.52 9.49
C PRO A 115 13.41 -3.50 8.46
N ILE A 116 12.52 -2.50 8.51
CA ILE A 116 11.45 -2.32 7.52
C ILE A 116 12.05 -1.95 6.17
N LEU A 117 12.99 -0.99 6.14
CA LEU A 117 13.68 -0.56 4.92
C LEU A 117 14.40 -1.71 4.22
N LYS A 118 14.97 -2.61 4.98
CA LYS A 118 15.71 -3.77 4.46
C LYS A 118 14.83 -4.99 4.24
N ASN A 119 13.51 -4.84 4.33
CA ASN A 119 12.52 -5.92 4.22
C ASN A 119 12.75 -7.07 5.22
N ARG A 120 13.38 -6.78 6.36
CA ARG A 120 13.57 -7.75 7.44
C ARG A 120 12.33 -7.91 8.31
N ILE A 121 11.54 -6.81 8.43
CA ILE A 121 10.25 -6.79 9.12
C ILE A 121 9.23 -6.33 8.11
N LEU A 122 8.18 -7.14 7.89
CA LEU A 122 7.08 -6.80 7.01
C LEU A 122 5.82 -6.56 7.84
N PHE A 123 5.02 -5.59 7.43
CA PHE A 123 3.70 -5.42 8.00
C PHE A 123 2.78 -6.53 7.51
N LYS A 124 1.84 -6.92 8.34
CA LYS A 124 0.73 -7.77 7.91
C LYS A 124 -0.06 -7.03 6.85
N ASN A 125 -0.36 -7.69 5.72
CA ASN A 125 -1.01 -7.02 4.59
C ASN A 125 -2.44 -6.55 4.89
N LYS A 126 -3.18 -7.22 5.76
CA LYS A 126 -4.56 -6.84 6.05
C LYS A 126 -4.74 -6.48 7.52
N ILE A 127 -5.36 -5.31 7.75
CA ILE A 127 -5.81 -4.86 9.06
C ILE A 127 -7.32 -4.70 8.98
N GLU A 128 -8.04 -5.45 9.80
CA GLU A 128 -9.49 -5.47 9.74
C GLU A 128 -10.14 -4.24 10.37
N LYS A 129 -11.39 -3.96 9.95
CA LYS A 129 -12.17 -2.79 10.31
C LYS A 129 -12.18 -2.43 11.80
N ASP A 130 -12.28 -3.42 12.67
CA ASP A 130 -12.43 -3.18 14.12
C ASP A 130 -11.09 -3.06 14.85
N ASN A 131 -9.98 -3.08 14.12
CA ASN A 131 -8.66 -2.85 14.70
C ASN A 131 -8.53 -1.39 15.15
N GLN A 132 -7.79 -1.14 16.23
CA GLN A 132 -7.55 0.22 16.73
C GLN A 132 -6.92 1.14 15.69
N ILE A 133 -6.07 0.62 14.81
CA ILE A 133 -5.41 1.40 13.78
C ILE A 133 -6.43 1.96 12.79
N THR A 134 -7.40 1.16 12.37
CA THR A 134 -8.42 1.62 11.43
C THR A 134 -9.35 2.66 12.04
N LYS A 135 -9.56 2.63 13.35
CA LYS A 135 -10.35 3.64 14.05
C LYS A 135 -9.70 5.00 14.05
N LEU A 136 -8.38 5.07 13.96
CA LEU A 136 -7.63 6.32 13.94
C LEU A 136 -7.67 7.02 12.57
N ILE A 137 -8.04 6.32 11.51
CA ILE A 137 -8.07 6.86 10.15
C ILE A 137 -9.35 7.64 9.86
N LYS A 138 -10.39 7.39 10.61
CA LYS A 138 -11.70 8.03 10.44
C LYS A 138 -11.69 9.51 10.80
#